data_6f43c0fe19c0ea0462d39ce36b5c35f3
#
_entry.id   6f43c0fe19c0ea0462d39ce36b5c35f3
#
_cell.length_a   1.000
_cell.length_b   1.000
_cell.length_c   1.000
_cell.angle_alpha   90.00
_cell.angle_beta   90.00
_cell.angle_gamma   90.00
#
_symmetry.space_group_name_H-M   'P 1'
#
loop_
_entity.id
_entity.type
_entity.pdbx_description
1 polymer ?
#
loop_
_entity_poly.entity_id
_entity_poly.type
_entity_poly.pdbx_seq_one_letter_code
_entity_poly.pdbx_strand_id
1 'polypeptide(L)'
;LFQSALDEAMRPKDGWVEKRLGEVAEIQRGGSPRPIKDFITKNKDGYNWIKIGDVDPSGKFITSTAEKIRKEGLRKTRQVFAGEFLLSNSMSFGRPYILKIDGCIHDGWLVLRGFQKFYKEDFFYHLLRSKWIQNQFNSLAYGSTVRNLNSNSVSNVIVPIVALEEQQEIADSLDRLQSQAGVLQQNYSKQIADCVEMRQAVLREAFEGRL
;
A
#
# COMPACT_ATOMS: atom_id res chain seq x y z
N LEU A 1 3.23 8.84 -16.03
CA LEU A 1 3.27 10.25 -15.61
C LEU A 1 3.35 10.37 -14.08
N PHE A 2 2.36 9.85 -13.32
CA PHE A 2 2.36 9.94 -11.85
C PHE A 2 3.60 9.30 -11.22
N GLN A 3 4.00 8.08 -11.63
CA GLN A 3 5.18 7.41 -11.08
C GLN A 3 6.46 8.22 -11.30
N SER A 4 6.63 8.86 -12.45
CA SER A 4 7.81 9.70 -12.72
C SER A 4 7.84 10.94 -11.82
N ALA A 5 6.68 11.56 -11.58
CA ALA A 5 6.57 12.70 -10.66
C ALA A 5 6.83 12.29 -9.20
N LEU A 6 6.30 11.14 -8.78
CA LEU A 6 6.58 10.56 -7.48
C LEU A 6 8.08 10.31 -7.27
N ASP A 7 8.72 9.67 -8.24
CA ASP A 7 10.14 9.32 -8.16
C ASP A 7 11.03 10.58 -8.14
N GLU A 8 10.64 11.63 -8.84
CA GLU A 8 11.35 12.91 -8.83
C GLU A 8 11.14 13.66 -7.50
N ALA A 9 9.90 13.72 -7.00
CA ALA A 9 9.57 14.38 -5.74
C ALA A 9 10.25 13.74 -4.52
N MET A 10 10.42 12.41 -4.56
CA MET A 10 11.00 11.60 -3.47
C MET A 10 12.50 11.32 -3.67
N ARG A 11 13.14 11.88 -4.68
CA ARG A 11 14.59 11.77 -4.85
C ARG A 11 15.28 12.56 -3.73
N PRO A 12 16.29 11.98 -3.04
CA PRO A 12 17.07 12.71 -2.04
C PRO A 12 17.61 14.03 -2.61
N LYS A 13 17.47 15.10 -1.83
CA LYS A 13 17.87 16.46 -2.17
C LYS A 13 18.89 16.97 -1.17
N ASP A 14 19.64 17.99 -1.54
CA ASP A 14 20.52 18.71 -0.63
C ASP A 14 19.71 19.25 0.57
N GLY A 15 20.23 19.05 1.77
CA GLY A 15 19.58 19.44 3.03
C GLY A 15 18.68 18.37 3.65
N TRP A 16 18.36 17.29 2.94
CA TRP A 16 17.68 16.13 3.55
C TRP A 16 18.67 15.27 4.32
N VAL A 17 18.30 14.90 5.54
CA VAL A 17 19.12 14.03 6.42
C VAL A 17 18.64 12.59 6.25
N GLU A 18 19.56 11.67 6.05
CA GLU A 18 19.23 10.24 5.94
C GLU A 18 19.25 9.54 7.30
N LYS A 19 18.27 8.66 7.54
CA LYS A 19 18.18 7.75 8.68
C LYS A 19 17.80 6.36 8.24
N ARG A 20 18.00 5.38 9.13
CA ARG A 20 17.44 4.04 8.92
C ARG A 20 15.95 4.05 9.27
N LEU A 21 15.15 3.30 8.52
CA LEU A 21 13.71 3.22 8.77
C LEU A 21 13.37 2.74 10.19
N GLY A 22 14.19 1.85 10.76
CA GLY A 22 14.05 1.39 12.14
C GLY A 22 14.36 2.45 13.22
N GLU A 23 14.98 3.59 12.85
CA GLU A 23 15.18 4.73 13.77
C GLU A 23 13.96 5.67 13.83
N VAL A 24 13.08 5.57 12.82
CA VAL A 24 11.93 6.45 12.67
C VAL A 24 10.58 5.73 12.80
N ALA A 25 10.59 4.41 12.71
CA ALA A 25 9.39 3.57 12.87
C ALA A 25 9.74 2.25 13.54
N GLU A 26 8.89 1.76 14.42
CA GLU A 26 8.93 0.40 14.93
C GLU A 26 8.37 -0.55 13.87
N ILE A 27 9.12 -1.62 13.53
CA ILE A 27 8.76 -2.56 12.48
C ILE A 27 8.60 -3.95 13.06
N GLN A 28 7.40 -4.50 13.00
CA GLN A 28 7.09 -5.82 13.55
C GLN A 28 6.37 -6.69 12.53
N ARG A 29 6.70 -7.97 12.53
CA ARG A 29 6.02 -8.95 11.68
C ARG A 29 4.70 -9.40 12.30
N GLY A 30 3.71 -9.63 11.46
CA GLY A 30 2.46 -10.32 11.82
C GLY A 30 2.69 -11.78 12.18
N GLY A 31 1.63 -12.44 12.60
CA GLY A 31 1.67 -13.85 12.96
C GLY A 31 0.32 -14.53 12.71
N SER A 32 0.36 -15.82 12.38
CA SER A 32 -0.84 -16.61 12.11
C SER A 32 -1.04 -17.69 13.16
N PRO A 33 -2.14 -17.68 13.90
CA PRO A 33 -2.49 -18.81 14.79
C PRO A 33 -2.68 -20.07 13.95
N ARG A 34 -2.19 -21.21 14.45
CA ARG A 34 -2.25 -22.48 13.71
C ARG A 34 -2.90 -23.56 14.56
N PRO A 35 -3.78 -24.37 13.94
CA PRO A 35 -4.33 -24.20 12.60
C PRO A 35 -5.34 -23.02 12.57
N ILE A 36 -5.26 -22.18 11.55
CA ILE A 36 -6.06 -20.94 11.49
C ILE A 36 -7.57 -21.20 11.51
N LYS A 37 -8.02 -22.32 10.96
CA LYS A 37 -9.44 -22.70 10.90
C LYS A 37 -10.10 -22.74 12.27
N ASP A 38 -9.37 -23.09 13.32
CA ASP A 38 -9.89 -23.17 14.69
C ASP A 38 -10.15 -21.79 15.31
N PHE A 39 -9.54 -20.75 14.74
CA PHE A 39 -9.62 -19.39 15.25
C PHE A 39 -10.54 -18.49 14.42
N ILE A 40 -10.87 -18.85 13.17
CA ILE A 40 -11.81 -18.09 12.34
C ILE A 40 -13.20 -18.11 13.00
N THR A 41 -13.86 -16.96 12.96
CA THR A 41 -15.21 -16.80 13.50
C THR A 41 -16.08 -15.90 12.63
N LYS A 42 -17.39 -16.17 12.62
CA LYS A 42 -18.40 -15.29 12.02
C LYS A 42 -19.05 -14.36 13.05
N ASN A 43 -18.67 -14.47 14.33
CA ASN A 43 -19.22 -13.62 15.38
C ASN A 43 -18.89 -12.16 15.14
N LYS A 44 -19.85 -11.28 15.39
CA LYS A 44 -19.68 -9.82 15.25
C LYS A 44 -18.58 -9.29 16.16
N ASP A 45 -18.41 -9.87 17.35
CA ASP A 45 -17.41 -9.51 18.36
C ASP A 45 -15.99 -10.06 18.06
N GLY A 46 -15.82 -10.76 16.94
CA GLY A 46 -14.51 -11.21 16.48
C GLY A 46 -13.62 -10.05 16.03
N TYR A 47 -12.31 -10.25 16.12
CA TYR A 47 -11.29 -9.28 15.69
C TYR A 47 -11.06 -9.42 14.19
N ASN A 48 -11.00 -8.31 13.46
CA ASN A 48 -10.70 -8.31 12.04
C ASN A 48 -9.39 -9.06 11.75
N TRP A 49 -9.44 -10.00 10.80
CA TRP A 49 -8.28 -10.78 10.38
C TRP A 49 -7.81 -10.29 9.01
N ILE A 50 -6.75 -9.48 9.01
CA ILE A 50 -6.28 -8.77 7.81
C ILE A 50 -5.31 -9.65 7.04
N LYS A 51 -5.69 -10.05 5.83
CA LYS A 51 -4.90 -10.86 4.90
C LYS A 51 -4.50 -10.04 3.68
N ILE A 52 -3.47 -10.47 2.95
CA ILE A 52 -3.07 -9.85 1.66
C ILE A 52 -4.24 -9.87 0.65
N GLY A 53 -5.07 -10.91 0.67
CA GLY A 53 -6.23 -11.01 -0.23
C GLY A 53 -7.40 -10.06 0.10
N ASP A 54 -7.37 -9.38 1.25
CA ASP A 54 -8.43 -8.42 1.62
C ASP A 54 -8.19 -7.02 1.06
N VAL A 55 -7.04 -6.78 0.42
CA VAL A 55 -6.64 -5.45 -0.04
C VAL A 55 -6.70 -5.32 -1.56
N ASP A 56 -7.16 -4.17 -2.02
CA ASP A 56 -7.02 -3.78 -3.42
C ASP A 56 -5.53 -3.48 -3.69
N PRO A 57 -4.89 -4.16 -4.67
CA PRO A 57 -3.51 -3.90 -5.04
C PRO A 57 -3.22 -2.44 -5.45
N SER A 58 -4.22 -1.70 -5.91
CA SER A 58 -4.12 -0.28 -6.26
C SER A 58 -4.55 0.66 -5.13
N GLY A 59 -5.14 0.10 -4.06
CA GLY A 59 -5.68 0.85 -2.93
C GLY A 59 -4.62 1.45 -2.03
N LYS A 60 -4.98 2.52 -1.32
CA LYS A 60 -4.18 3.17 -0.28
C LYS A 60 -4.57 2.69 1.11
N PHE A 61 -5.85 2.37 1.33
CA PHE A 61 -6.43 2.11 2.63
C PHE A 61 -6.94 0.68 2.79
N ILE A 62 -6.85 0.16 4.01
CA ILE A 62 -7.54 -1.07 4.43
C ILE A 62 -8.71 -0.68 5.31
N THR A 63 -9.92 -0.88 4.81
CA THR A 63 -11.17 -0.43 5.44
C THR A 63 -12.07 -1.56 5.93
N SER A 64 -11.82 -2.79 5.48
CA SER A 64 -12.61 -3.97 5.84
C SER A 64 -11.81 -5.25 5.68
N THR A 65 -12.30 -6.33 6.25
CA THR A 65 -11.75 -7.69 6.08
C THR A 65 -12.88 -8.69 5.83
N ALA A 66 -12.57 -9.73 5.08
CA ALA A 66 -13.51 -10.83 4.82
C ALA A 66 -13.73 -11.72 6.05
N GLU A 67 -12.73 -11.85 6.91
CA GLU A 67 -12.74 -12.78 8.04
C GLU A 67 -12.41 -12.09 9.35
N LYS A 68 -12.84 -12.74 10.43
CA LYS A 68 -12.50 -12.37 11.80
C LYS A 68 -11.93 -13.58 12.55
N ILE A 69 -11.14 -13.31 13.60
CA ILE A 69 -10.64 -14.33 14.51
C ILE A 69 -11.20 -14.15 15.91
N ARG A 70 -11.26 -15.27 16.65
CA ARG A 70 -11.63 -15.30 18.06
C ARG A 70 -10.55 -14.70 18.94
N LYS A 71 -10.92 -14.28 20.15
CA LYS A 71 -10.03 -13.70 21.16
C LYS A 71 -8.81 -14.59 21.48
N GLU A 72 -9.01 -15.91 21.48
CA GLU A 72 -7.96 -16.90 21.76
C GLU A 72 -6.82 -16.86 20.73
N GLY A 73 -7.12 -16.41 19.51
CA GLY A 73 -6.13 -16.24 18.45
C GLY A 73 -5.18 -15.03 18.65
N LEU A 74 -5.58 -14.04 19.45
CA LEU A 74 -4.84 -12.78 19.64
C LEU A 74 -3.40 -13.00 20.12
N ARG A 75 -3.18 -13.99 20.99
CA ARG A 75 -1.84 -14.30 21.53
C ARG A 75 -0.85 -14.82 20.49
N LYS A 76 -1.36 -15.26 19.34
CA LYS A 76 -0.56 -15.89 18.26
C LYS A 76 -0.49 -15.03 17.01
N THR A 77 -0.97 -13.78 17.08
CA THR A 77 -0.96 -12.82 16.00
C THR A 77 -0.45 -11.46 16.47
N ARG A 78 -0.35 -10.51 15.56
CA ARG A 78 -0.02 -9.13 15.88
C ARG A 78 -1.27 -8.27 15.77
N GLN A 79 -1.64 -7.61 16.89
CA GLN A 79 -2.69 -6.60 16.88
C GLN A 79 -2.17 -5.31 16.23
N VAL A 80 -3.05 -4.67 15.46
CA VAL A 80 -2.80 -3.42 14.73
C VAL A 80 -4.00 -2.50 14.86
N PHE A 81 -3.75 -1.20 14.74
CA PHE A 81 -4.73 -0.15 14.98
C PHE A 81 -4.85 0.79 13.79
N ALA A 82 -6.00 1.45 13.67
CA ALA A 82 -6.21 2.48 12.66
C ALA A 82 -5.12 3.57 12.75
N GLY A 83 -4.62 4.03 11.61
CA GLY A 83 -3.50 4.97 11.50
C GLY A 83 -2.12 4.31 11.45
N GLU A 84 -1.99 3.00 11.68
CA GLU A 84 -0.74 2.29 11.47
C GLU A 84 -0.58 1.91 9.98
N PHE A 85 0.67 1.72 9.54
CA PHE A 85 0.98 1.25 8.20
C PHE A 85 1.21 -0.24 8.17
N LEU A 86 0.68 -0.90 7.15
CA LEU A 86 1.06 -2.25 6.80
C LEU A 86 1.92 -2.26 5.53
N LEU A 87 2.98 -3.05 5.55
CA LEU A 87 3.83 -3.31 4.41
C LEU A 87 3.74 -4.80 4.07
N SER A 88 3.39 -5.13 2.82
CA SER A 88 3.36 -6.53 2.39
C SER A 88 4.78 -7.10 2.36
N ASN A 89 5.00 -8.27 2.97
CA ASN A 89 6.33 -8.88 3.08
C ASN A 89 6.58 -10.02 2.10
N SER A 90 5.53 -10.51 1.41
CA SER A 90 5.61 -11.64 0.48
C SER A 90 4.75 -11.41 -0.75
N MET A 91 4.95 -12.17 -1.82
CA MET A 91 4.27 -12.08 -3.12
C MET A 91 4.48 -10.71 -3.80
N SER A 92 3.63 -9.73 -3.56
CA SER A 92 3.79 -8.34 -3.99
C SER A 92 4.40 -7.50 -2.86
N PHE A 93 5.59 -7.89 -2.39
CA PHE A 93 6.26 -7.28 -1.25
C PHE A 93 6.55 -5.78 -1.44
N GLY A 94 6.69 -5.07 -0.31
CA GLY A 94 7.05 -3.65 -0.30
C GLY A 94 5.88 -2.70 -0.61
N ARG A 95 4.64 -3.17 -0.69
CA ARG A 95 3.48 -2.28 -0.88
C ARG A 95 2.98 -1.78 0.46
N PRO A 96 2.94 -0.45 0.67
CA PRO A 96 2.39 0.15 1.87
C PRO A 96 0.87 0.31 1.77
N TYR A 97 0.20 0.14 2.90
CA TYR A 97 -1.22 0.41 3.10
C TYR A 97 -1.42 1.10 4.44
N ILE A 98 -2.44 1.97 4.53
CA ILE A 98 -2.82 2.67 5.74
C ILE A 98 -4.06 1.99 6.33
N LEU A 99 -4.00 1.62 7.61
CA LEU A 99 -5.13 1.03 8.30
C LEU A 99 -6.19 2.08 8.64
N LYS A 100 -7.45 1.80 8.33
CA LYS A 100 -8.62 2.56 8.78
C LYS A 100 -9.50 1.74 9.73
N ILE A 101 -9.05 0.54 10.08
CA ILE A 101 -9.71 -0.38 11.02
C ILE A 101 -8.68 -0.98 11.97
N ASP A 102 -9.12 -1.33 13.17
CA ASP A 102 -8.35 -2.17 14.09
C ASP A 102 -8.48 -3.64 13.73
N GLY A 103 -7.47 -4.43 14.04
CA GLY A 103 -7.50 -5.86 13.75
C GLY A 103 -6.24 -6.60 14.13
N CYS A 104 -6.05 -7.72 13.47
CA CYS A 104 -4.88 -8.59 13.61
C CYS A 104 -4.34 -8.94 12.23
N ILE A 105 -3.04 -9.02 12.09
CA ILE A 105 -2.37 -9.28 10.82
C ILE A 105 -1.70 -10.65 10.79
N HIS A 106 -1.84 -11.32 9.64
CA HIS A 106 -1.12 -12.57 9.41
C HIS A 106 0.36 -12.34 9.11
N ASP A 107 1.13 -13.40 9.04
CA ASP A 107 2.59 -13.40 8.84
C ASP A 107 3.08 -12.90 7.48
N GLY A 108 2.17 -12.59 6.54
CA GLY A 108 2.45 -11.91 5.28
C GLY A 108 2.58 -10.39 5.38
N TRP A 109 2.42 -9.81 6.57
CA TRP A 109 2.50 -8.37 6.81
C TRP A 109 3.64 -7.99 7.75
N LEU A 110 4.18 -6.80 7.51
CA LEU A 110 4.93 -6.01 8.50
C LEU A 110 4.06 -4.82 8.89
N VAL A 111 3.98 -4.49 10.17
CA VAL A 111 3.39 -3.25 10.66
C VAL A 111 4.51 -2.24 10.93
N LEU A 112 4.28 -0.98 10.53
CA LEU A 112 5.14 0.17 10.82
C LEU A 112 4.33 1.13 11.69
N ARG A 113 4.87 1.48 12.87
CA ARG A 113 4.22 2.36 13.85
C ARG A 113 5.20 3.37 14.45
N GLY A 114 4.67 4.42 15.07
CA GLY A 114 5.51 5.45 15.72
C GLY A 114 6.22 6.42 14.77
N PHE A 115 5.98 6.32 13.45
CA PHE A 115 6.57 7.18 12.43
C PHE A 115 6.08 8.65 12.50
N GLN A 116 4.96 8.90 13.15
CA GLN A 116 4.28 10.21 13.17
C GLN A 116 5.13 11.34 13.79
N LYS A 117 6.18 11.00 14.51
CA LYS A 117 7.17 11.98 15.02
C LYS A 117 8.05 12.57 13.89
N PHE A 118 8.17 11.86 12.79
CA PHE A 118 9.06 12.19 11.69
C PHE A 118 8.33 12.45 10.39
N TYR A 119 7.14 11.86 10.21
CA TYR A 119 6.43 11.88 8.93
C TYR A 119 4.96 12.19 9.06
N LYS A 120 4.46 12.99 8.11
CA LYS A 120 3.05 13.08 7.75
C LYS A 120 2.60 11.77 7.07
N GLU A 121 1.36 11.33 7.33
CA GLU A 121 0.81 10.06 6.82
C GLU A 121 0.94 9.95 5.30
N ASP A 122 0.47 10.98 4.56
CA ASP A 122 0.44 10.94 3.10
C ASP A 122 1.84 10.99 2.48
N PHE A 123 2.74 11.81 3.04
CA PHE A 123 4.14 11.83 2.60
C PHE A 123 4.81 10.46 2.81
N PHE A 124 4.63 9.85 3.99
CA PHE A 124 5.22 8.55 4.29
C PHE A 124 4.69 7.45 3.36
N TYR A 125 3.39 7.51 3.04
CA TYR A 125 2.80 6.61 2.05
C TYR A 125 3.47 6.74 0.67
N HIS A 126 3.63 7.97 0.18
CA HIS A 126 4.30 8.23 -1.10
C HIS A 126 5.78 7.86 -1.06
N LEU A 127 6.48 8.17 0.03
CA LEU A 127 7.89 7.82 0.22
C LEU A 127 8.09 6.31 0.08
N LEU A 128 7.32 5.49 0.80
CA LEU A 128 7.42 4.03 0.75
C LEU A 128 7.14 3.46 -0.66
N ARG A 129 6.36 4.16 -1.48
CA ARG A 129 6.05 3.78 -2.87
C ARG A 129 7.07 4.26 -3.89
N SER A 130 7.94 5.19 -3.53
CA SER A 130 8.94 5.74 -4.45
C SER A 130 9.89 4.65 -4.95
N LYS A 131 10.38 4.81 -6.18
CA LYS A 131 11.36 3.91 -6.78
C LYS A 131 12.63 3.79 -5.95
N TRP A 132 13.02 4.88 -5.28
CA TRP A 132 14.18 4.90 -4.40
C TRP A 132 14.04 3.91 -3.24
N ILE A 133 12.90 3.89 -2.53
CA ILE A 133 12.62 2.93 -1.47
C ILE A 133 12.36 1.52 -2.02
N GLN A 134 11.59 1.42 -3.10
CA GLN A 134 11.28 0.13 -3.72
C GLN A 134 12.53 -0.60 -4.24
N ASN A 135 13.53 0.12 -4.74
CA ASN A 135 14.81 -0.45 -5.14
C ASN A 135 15.56 -1.04 -3.94
N GLN A 136 15.53 -0.38 -2.77
CA GLN A 136 16.12 -0.91 -1.55
C GLN A 136 15.38 -2.19 -1.10
N PHE A 137 14.05 -2.19 -1.08
CA PHE A 137 13.27 -3.40 -0.78
C PHE A 137 13.59 -4.55 -1.74
N ASN A 138 13.67 -4.27 -3.03
CA ASN A 138 14.05 -5.26 -4.04
C ASN A 138 15.43 -5.87 -3.77
N SER A 139 16.42 -5.04 -3.47
CA SER A 139 17.78 -5.49 -3.15
C SER A 139 17.82 -6.41 -1.93
N LEU A 140 17.03 -6.12 -0.90
CA LEU A 140 16.92 -6.95 0.29
C LEU A 140 16.28 -8.32 0.03
N ALA A 141 15.37 -8.39 -0.94
CA ALA A 141 14.68 -9.63 -1.31
C ALA A 141 15.51 -10.55 -2.21
N TYR A 142 16.48 -10.03 -2.96
CA TYR A 142 17.32 -10.82 -3.88
C TYR A 142 18.32 -11.75 -3.18
N GLY A 143 18.64 -11.51 -1.91
CA GLY A 143 19.61 -12.32 -1.14
C GLY A 143 19.03 -13.56 -0.46
N SER A 144 17.74 -13.86 -0.59
CA SER A 144 17.08 -14.98 0.08
C SER A 144 16.43 -15.94 -0.91
N THR A 145 16.46 -17.25 -0.58
CA THR A 145 15.84 -18.34 -1.36
C THR A 145 14.33 -18.13 -1.54
N VAL A 146 13.69 -17.39 -0.64
CA VAL A 146 12.29 -16.96 -0.71
C VAL A 146 12.27 -15.43 -0.67
N ARG A 147 11.71 -14.79 -1.68
CA ARG A 147 11.58 -13.32 -1.76
C ARG A 147 10.62 -12.81 -0.67
N ASN A 148 11.15 -12.60 0.52
CA ASN A 148 10.41 -12.09 1.67
C ASN A 148 11.17 -10.95 2.34
N LEU A 149 10.47 -9.86 2.64
CA LEU A 149 10.96 -8.81 3.52
C LEU A 149 10.82 -9.27 4.98
N ASN A 150 11.89 -9.17 5.75
CA ASN A 150 11.84 -9.35 7.20
C ASN A 150 12.01 -8.01 7.92
N SER A 151 11.57 -7.93 9.18
CA SER A 151 11.58 -6.69 9.95
C SER A 151 12.99 -6.09 10.10
N ASN A 152 14.01 -6.93 10.32
CA ASN A 152 15.39 -6.47 10.50
C ASN A 152 15.96 -5.86 9.20
N SER A 153 15.72 -6.51 8.06
CA SER A 153 16.15 -6.00 6.77
C SER A 153 15.46 -4.67 6.43
N VAL A 154 14.15 -4.59 6.65
CA VAL A 154 13.37 -3.37 6.41
C VAL A 154 13.79 -2.24 7.34
N SER A 155 14.17 -2.54 8.59
CA SER A 155 14.70 -1.54 9.53
C SER A 155 15.99 -0.87 9.05
N ASN A 156 16.76 -1.50 8.17
CA ASN A 156 18.00 -0.95 7.62
C ASN A 156 17.81 -0.13 6.33
N VAL A 157 16.60 -0.06 5.80
CA VAL A 157 16.29 0.79 4.63
C VAL A 157 16.56 2.25 4.98
N ILE A 158 17.25 2.95 4.10
CA ILE A 158 17.57 4.37 4.26
C ILE A 158 16.37 5.21 3.81
N VAL A 159 15.98 6.16 4.64
CA VAL A 159 14.86 7.08 4.42
C VAL A 159 15.28 8.52 4.70
N PRO A 160 14.76 9.52 3.96
CA PRO A 160 15.10 10.92 4.17
C PRO A 160 14.25 11.49 5.31
N ILE A 161 14.84 12.35 6.11
CA ILE A 161 14.12 13.22 7.04
C ILE A 161 13.96 14.58 6.38
N VAL A 162 12.73 14.98 6.22
CA VAL A 162 12.31 16.21 5.54
C VAL A 162 11.49 17.06 6.51
N ALA A 163 11.56 18.36 6.44
CA ALA A 163 10.73 19.26 7.27
C ALA A 163 9.24 18.96 7.06
N LEU A 164 8.44 19.02 8.13
CA LEU A 164 7.02 18.62 8.08
C LEU A 164 6.19 19.49 7.11
N GLU A 165 6.58 20.74 6.96
CA GLU A 165 5.98 21.70 6.03
C GLU A 165 6.23 21.28 4.58
N GLU A 166 7.48 20.97 4.24
CA GLU A 166 7.86 20.47 2.92
C GLU A 166 7.21 19.12 2.60
N GLN A 167 7.08 18.24 3.59
CA GLN A 167 6.36 16.97 3.44
C GLN A 167 4.91 17.19 3.02
N GLN A 168 4.23 18.17 3.63
CA GLN A 168 2.85 18.49 3.31
C GLN A 168 2.71 19.00 1.87
N GLU A 169 3.57 19.93 1.47
CA GLU A 169 3.56 20.48 0.12
C GLU A 169 3.79 19.39 -0.95
N ILE A 170 4.75 18.51 -0.72
CA ILE A 170 5.03 17.38 -1.62
C ILE A 170 3.83 16.43 -1.68
N ALA A 171 3.27 16.04 -0.55
CA ALA A 171 2.14 15.12 -0.49
C ALA A 171 0.91 15.70 -1.20
N ASP A 172 0.55 16.95 -0.92
CA ASP A 172 -0.58 17.64 -1.54
C ASP A 172 -0.41 17.76 -3.07
N SER A 173 0.82 18.00 -3.52
CA SER A 173 1.13 18.07 -4.96
C SER A 173 0.94 16.71 -5.64
N LEU A 174 1.42 15.64 -5.01
CA LEU A 174 1.28 14.28 -5.54
C LEU A 174 -0.17 13.79 -5.51
N ASP A 175 -0.91 14.07 -4.45
CA ASP A 175 -2.32 13.68 -4.35
C ASP A 175 -3.20 14.42 -5.39
N ARG A 176 -2.93 15.71 -5.64
CA ARG A 176 -3.57 16.46 -6.76
C ARG A 176 -3.26 15.83 -8.10
N LEU A 177 -2.00 15.51 -8.36
CA LEU A 177 -1.58 14.91 -9.62
C LEU A 177 -2.20 13.52 -9.82
N GLN A 178 -2.27 12.72 -8.76
CA GLN A 178 -2.91 11.39 -8.80
C GLN A 178 -4.40 11.51 -9.11
N SER A 179 -5.09 12.44 -8.49
CA SER A 179 -6.51 12.72 -8.75
C SER A 179 -6.75 13.13 -10.21
N GLN A 180 -5.95 14.08 -10.71
CA GLN A 180 -6.04 14.53 -12.11
C GLN A 180 -5.77 13.39 -13.10
N ALA A 181 -4.75 12.57 -12.84
CA ALA A 181 -4.45 11.41 -13.66
C ALA A 181 -5.59 10.38 -13.66
N GLY A 182 -6.24 10.17 -12.51
CA GLY A 182 -7.40 9.29 -12.39
C GLY A 182 -8.60 9.76 -13.21
N VAL A 183 -8.93 11.05 -13.13
CA VAL A 183 -10.01 11.67 -13.95
C VAL A 183 -9.70 11.54 -15.44
N LEU A 184 -8.46 11.81 -15.84
CA LEU A 184 -8.05 11.70 -17.24
C LEU A 184 -8.16 10.25 -17.74
N GLN A 185 -7.73 9.29 -16.95
CA GLN A 185 -7.86 7.86 -17.29
C GLN A 185 -9.32 7.43 -17.45
N GLN A 186 -10.21 7.87 -16.58
CA GLN A 186 -11.65 7.60 -16.69
C GLN A 186 -12.23 8.19 -17.97
N ASN A 187 -11.87 9.44 -18.30
CA ASN A 187 -12.33 10.10 -19.52
C ASN A 187 -11.87 9.36 -20.79
N TYR A 188 -10.59 8.96 -20.84
CA TYR A 188 -10.09 8.16 -21.98
C TYR A 188 -10.75 6.79 -22.07
N SER A 189 -10.99 6.12 -20.96
CA SER A 189 -11.68 4.83 -20.95
C SER A 189 -13.11 4.96 -21.50
N LYS A 190 -13.81 6.03 -21.12
CA LYS A 190 -15.14 6.33 -21.67
C LYS A 190 -15.08 6.62 -23.15
N GLN A 191 -14.18 7.49 -23.62
CA GLN A 191 -14.03 7.81 -25.04
C GLN A 191 -13.74 6.57 -25.88
N ILE A 192 -12.90 5.65 -25.40
CA ILE A 192 -12.61 4.38 -26.08
C ILE A 192 -13.89 3.54 -26.17
N ALA A 193 -14.67 3.44 -25.10
CA ALA A 193 -15.95 2.71 -25.13
C ALA A 193 -16.94 3.32 -26.12
N ASP A 194 -17.10 4.64 -26.11
CA ASP A 194 -17.96 5.38 -27.05
C ASP A 194 -17.52 5.16 -28.51
N CYS A 195 -16.22 5.18 -28.79
CA CYS A 195 -15.68 4.89 -30.14
C CYS A 195 -15.96 3.44 -30.59
N VAL A 196 -15.86 2.47 -29.68
CA VAL A 196 -16.19 1.07 -29.98
C VAL A 196 -17.67 0.91 -30.30
N GLU A 197 -18.55 1.54 -29.51
CA GLU A 197 -19.99 1.52 -29.74
C GLU A 197 -20.36 2.17 -31.07
N MET A 198 -19.82 3.36 -31.36
CA MET A 198 -20.02 4.06 -32.63
C MET A 198 -19.57 3.17 -33.83
N ARG A 199 -18.40 2.55 -33.75
CA ARG A 199 -17.91 1.63 -34.78
C ARG A 199 -18.88 0.48 -35.01
N GLN A 200 -19.40 -0.12 -33.93
CA GLN A 200 -20.37 -1.21 -34.03
C GLN A 200 -21.69 -0.74 -34.65
N ALA A 201 -22.16 0.44 -34.29
CA ALA A 201 -23.37 1.01 -34.89
C ALA A 201 -23.21 1.25 -36.40
N VAL A 202 -22.11 1.87 -36.84
CA VAL A 202 -21.83 2.11 -38.27
C VAL A 202 -21.74 0.79 -39.05
N LEU A 203 -21.04 -0.20 -38.49
CA LEU A 203 -20.97 -1.51 -39.13
C LEU A 203 -22.35 -2.16 -39.27
N ARG A 204 -23.19 -2.06 -38.26
CA ARG A 204 -24.57 -2.59 -38.29
C ARG A 204 -25.38 -1.93 -39.40
N GLU A 205 -25.39 -0.58 -39.44
CA GLU A 205 -26.09 0.17 -40.49
C GLU A 205 -25.60 -0.19 -41.91
N ALA A 206 -24.29 -0.35 -42.07
CA ALA A 206 -23.69 -0.77 -43.34
C ALA A 206 -24.13 -2.19 -43.77
N PHE A 207 -24.14 -3.15 -42.86
CA PHE A 207 -24.57 -4.51 -43.14
C PHE A 207 -26.08 -4.61 -43.38
N GLU A 208 -26.87 -3.72 -42.83
CA GLU A 208 -28.33 -3.65 -43.05
C GLU A 208 -28.71 -2.82 -44.30
N GLY A 209 -27.69 -2.32 -45.03
CA GLY A 209 -27.92 -1.54 -46.26
C GLY A 209 -28.55 -0.16 -46.01
N ARG A 210 -28.32 0.41 -44.84
CA ARG A 210 -28.85 1.74 -44.44
C ARG A 210 -27.83 2.85 -44.47
N LEU A 211 -26.61 2.56 -44.91
CA LEU A 211 -25.55 3.53 -45.20
C LEU A 211 -25.40 3.71 -46.71
#